data_42cfb004aaf67f84258ca3d96c0e1f5d
#
_entry.id   42cfb004aaf67f84258ca3d96c0e1f5d
#
_cell.length_a   1.000
_cell.length_b   1.000
_cell.length_c   1.000
_cell.angle_alpha   90.00
_cell.angle_beta   90.00
_cell.angle_gamma   90.00
#
_symmetry.space_group_name_H-M   'P 1'
#
loop_
_entity.id
_entity.type
_entity.pdbx_description
1 polymer ?
#
loop_
_entity_poly.entity_id
_entity_poly.type
_entity_poly.pdbx_seq_one_letter_code
_entity_poly.pdbx_strand_id
1 'polypeptide(L)'
;EQESVIKEGFFSCSKCHLKYPIISKIPILLEDLTRFLINHPFLGNWFIKSSLTNTMKKFIKNEISTISKSEFDLSTKEAFWTEVYRNNKRSIFYKNIEFQLSKIPPKNFVIEYGSSIGTISNILALKHKHVFGIDKSFFALVEASKKSPKNCVYILSDAINHPFGNKKFDLVVALNLFDIVEPSLLVETISKQISDGLIFLSDPYDYDRGKNSVKKPLDENQIRATLCQNGFQITKNTKKPTKITWNIKFNERISTKYKVDIIIASKSS
;
A
#
# COMPACT_ATOMS: atom_id res chain seq x y z
N GLU A 1 15.00 1.85 -27.57
CA GLU A 1 13.93 2.85 -27.33
C GLU A 1 13.95 3.22 -25.85
N GLN A 2 14.18 4.50 -25.53
CA GLN A 2 14.03 4.99 -24.17
C GLN A 2 12.53 5.01 -23.84
N GLU A 3 12.07 4.08 -23.01
CA GLU A 3 10.72 4.14 -22.44
C GLU A 3 10.57 5.44 -21.66
N SER A 4 9.79 6.37 -22.21
CA SER A 4 9.52 7.66 -21.58
C SER A 4 8.54 7.46 -20.43
N VAL A 5 9.00 7.65 -19.20
CA VAL A 5 8.12 7.62 -18.03
C VAL A 5 7.21 8.85 -18.03
N ILE A 6 5.91 8.64 -18.07
CA ILE A 6 4.91 9.72 -18.02
C ILE A 6 4.95 10.39 -16.64
N LYS A 7 5.39 11.65 -16.59
CA LYS A 7 5.45 12.44 -15.35
C LYS A 7 4.09 13.01 -14.98
N GLU A 8 3.32 13.44 -15.99
CA GLU A 8 2.00 14.03 -15.85
C GLU A 8 1.14 13.64 -17.06
N GLY A 9 -0.13 13.32 -16.83
CA GLY A 9 -1.06 12.91 -17.87
C GLY A 9 -2.36 12.35 -17.31
N PHE A 10 -3.10 11.65 -18.14
CA PHE A 10 -4.34 10.98 -17.76
C PHE A 10 -4.44 9.59 -18.36
N PHE A 11 -4.93 8.65 -17.58
CA PHE A 11 -5.58 7.46 -18.12
C PHE A 11 -7.07 7.76 -18.31
N SER A 12 -7.67 7.23 -19.37
CA SER A 12 -9.11 7.30 -19.62
C SER A 12 -9.68 5.90 -19.70
N CYS A 13 -10.73 5.64 -18.95
CA CYS A 13 -11.44 4.36 -19.03
C CYS A 13 -12.34 4.36 -20.28
N SER A 14 -12.16 3.38 -21.16
CA SER A 14 -12.99 3.24 -22.38
C SER A 14 -14.45 2.87 -22.10
N LYS A 15 -14.76 2.33 -20.92
CA LYS A 15 -16.10 1.91 -20.53
C LYS A 15 -16.91 3.02 -19.86
N CYS A 16 -16.33 3.69 -18.86
CA CYS A 16 -17.04 4.69 -18.04
C CYS A 16 -16.59 6.13 -18.35
N HIS A 17 -15.62 6.32 -19.26
CA HIS A 17 -15.06 7.61 -19.67
C HIS A 17 -14.43 8.44 -18.52
N LEU A 18 -14.27 7.87 -17.33
CA LEU A 18 -13.57 8.51 -16.22
C LEU A 18 -12.11 8.75 -16.58
N LYS A 19 -11.59 9.87 -16.10
CA LYS A 19 -10.17 10.26 -16.24
C LYS A 19 -9.47 10.08 -14.91
N TYR A 20 -8.34 9.39 -14.96
CA TYR A 20 -7.48 9.13 -13.80
C TYR A 20 -6.17 9.89 -14.00
N PRO A 21 -5.86 10.89 -13.16
CA PRO A 21 -4.67 11.70 -13.34
C PRO A 21 -3.40 10.92 -13.01
N ILE A 22 -2.32 11.25 -13.70
CA ILE A 22 -0.96 10.86 -13.38
C ILE A 22 -0.25 12.13 -12.93
N ILE A 23 0.22 12.17 -11.69
CA ILE A 23 0.92 13.32 -11.11
C ILE A 23 2.23 12.83 -10.49
N SER A 24 3.34 13.49 -10.83
CA SER A 24 4.69 13.12 -10.35
C SER A 24 5.03 11.64 -10.60
N LYS A 25 4.63 11.10 -11.75
CA LYS A 25 4.76 9.69 -12.17
C LYS A 25 3.84 8.71 -11.42
N ILE A 26 2.99 9.19 -10.51
CA ILE A 26 2.06 8.36 -9.74
C ILE A 26 0.69 8.39 -10.40
N PRO A 27 0.20 7.28 -10.98
CA PRO A 27 -1.18 7.14 -11.36
C PRO A 27 -2.08 7.18 -10.12
N ILE A 28 -3.13 7.97 -10.18
CA ILE A 28 -4.13 8.08 -9.12
C ILE A 28 -5.37 7.33 -9.60
N LEU A 29 -5.47 6.05 -9.21
CA LEU A 29 -6.52 5.14 -9.63
C LEU A 29 -7.50 4.92 -8.49
N LEU A 30 -8.25 5.96 -8.17
CA LEU A 30 -9.31 5.97 -7.17
C LEU A 30 -10.68 6.01 -7.84
N GLU A 31 -11.65 5.32 -7.29
CA GLU A 31 -13.03 5.35 -7.75
C GLU A 31 -13.65 6.74 -7.59
N ASP A 32 -13.36 7.43 -6.48
CA ASP A 32 -13.86 8.76 -6.14
C ASP A 32 -12.70 9.66 -5.69
N LEU A 33 -12.12 10.37 -6.66
CA LEU A 33 -11.03 11.32 -6.40
C LEU A 33 -11.52 12.52 -5.59
N THR A 34 -12.74 12.99 -5.83
CA THR A 34 -13.34 14.12 -5.11
C THR A 34 -13.42 13.80 -3.62
N ARG A 35 -13.99 12.65 -3.26
CA ARG A 35 -14.07 12.20 -1.85
C ARG A 35 -12.70 12.01 -1.21
N PHE A 36 -11.74 11.52 -1.98
CA PHE A 36 -10.36 11.41 -1.50
C PHE A 36 -9.78 12.79 -1.17
N LEU A 37 -9.92 13.78 -2.07
CA LEU A 37 -9.39 15.13 -1.89
C LEU A 37 -10.11 15.90 -0.77
N ILE A 38 -11.40 15.60 -0.49
CA ILE A 38 -12.12 16.12 0.68
C ILE A 38 -11.36 15.80 1.98
N ASN A 39 -10.88 14.57 2.10
CA ASN A 39 -10.13 14.11 3.28
C ASN A 39 -8.64 14.48 3.22
N HIS A 40 -8.17 15.07 2.11
CA HIS A 40 -6.77 15.44 1.86
C HIS A 40 -6.65 16.89 1.33
N PRO A 41 -7.22 17.91 2.01
CA PRO A 41 -7.26 19.28 1.51
C PRO A 41 -5.86 19.88 1.33
N PHE A 42 -4.89 19.54 2.17
CA PHE A 42 -3.51 19.96 2.00
C PHE A 42 -2.92 19.43 0.69
N LEU A 43 -3.17 18.16 0.36
CA LEU A 43 -2.71 17.56 -0.90
C LEU A 43 -3.35 18.24 -2.12
N GLY A 44 -4.67 18.49 -2.06
CA GLY A 44 -5.38 19.22 -3.13
C GLY A 44 -4.78 20.60 -3.38
N ASN A 45 -4.50 21.38 -2.31
CA ASN A 45 -3.82 22.66 -2.41
C ASN A 45 -2.39 22.53 -2.93
N TRP A 46 -1.66 21.50 -2.51
CA TRP A 46 -0.33 21.21 -3.00
C TRP A 46 -0.32 20.95 -4.51
N PHE A 47 -1.28 20.18 -5.04
CA PHE A 47 -1.42 19.97 -6.48
C PHE A 47 -1.59 21.29 -7.23
N ILE A 48 -2.46 22.19 -6.75
CA ILE A 48 -2.72 23.49 -7.40
C ILE A 48 -1.47 24.39 -7.39
N LYS A 49 -0.71 24.38 -6.29
CA LYS A 49 0.50 25.20 -6.13
C LYS A 49 1.73 24.62 -6.82
N SER A 50 1.72 23.33 -7.14
CA SER A 50 2.85 22.66 -7.78
C SER A 50 3.01 23.06 -9.25
N SER A 51 4.11 22.67 -9.89
CA SER A 51 4.42 22.97 -11.30
C SER A 51 3.71 22.02 -12.27
N LEU A 52 2.41 21.82 -12.07
CA LEU A 52 1.55 21.07 -12.98
C LEU A 52 1.08 21.94 -14.15
N THR A 53 0.69 21.32 -15.26
CA THR A 53 0.09 22.00 -16.40
C THR A 53 -1.23 22.67 -16.03
N ASN A 54 -1.62 23.69 -16.78
CA ASN A 54 -2.90 24.38 -16.57
C ASN A 54 -4.10 23.43 -16.73
N THR A 55 -4.01 22.46 -17.63
CA THR A 55 -5.02 21.40 -17.83
C THR A 55 -5.20 20.56 -16.57
N MET A 56 -4.10 20.08 -15.98
CA MET A 56 -4.15 19.31 -14.74
C MET A 56 -4.66 20.13 -13.55
N LYS A 57 -4.19 21.39 -13.43
CA LYS A 57 -4.68 22.29 -12.37
C LYS A 57 -6.18 22.58 -12.49
N LYS A 58 -6.67 22.75 -13.71
CA LYS A 58 -8.11 22.95 -13.95
C LYS A 58 -8.90 21.70 -13.58
N PHE A 59 -8.41 20.50 -13.95
CA PHE A 59 -9.02 19.23 -13.56
C PHE A 59 -9.11 19.11 -12.04
N ILE A 60 -8.00 19.29 -11.31
CA ILE A 60 -7.97 19.22 -9.84
C ILE A 60 -8.88 20.30 -9.20
N LYS A 61 -8.91 21.53 -9.73
CA LYS A 61 -9.81 22.58 -9.23
C LYS A 61 -11.28 22.20 -9.36
N ASN A 62 -11.66 21.55 -10.46
CA ASN A 62 -13.03 21.07 -10.64
C ASN A 62 -13.39 20.01 -9.60
N GLU A 63 -12.48 19.05 -9.32
CA GLU A 63 -12.69 18.03 -8.28
C GLU A 63 -12.84 18.66 -6.87
N ILE A 64 -12.09 19.73 -6.60
CA ILE A 64 -12.11 20.40 -5.29
C ILE A 64 -13.28 21.39 -5.16
N SER A 65 -13.80 21.94 -6.26
CA SER A 65 -14.83 23.01 -6.24
C SER A 65 -16.14 22.60 -5.56
N THR A 66 -16.41 21.30 -5.46
CA THR A 66 -17.60 20.72 -4.81
C THR A 66 -17.39 20.46 -3.31
N ILE A 67 -16.21 20.80 -2.76
CA ILE A 67 -15.81 20.41 -1.39
C ILE A 67 -16.32 21.43 -0.36
N SER A 68 -17.13 20.97 0.59
CA SER A 68 -17.30 21.61 1.89
C SER A 68 -16.04 21.43 2.73
N LYS A 69 -15.68 22.43 3.55
CA LYS A 69 -14.48 22.36 4.41
C LYS A 69 -14.51 21.09 5.27
N SER A 70 -13.49 20.24 5.16
CA SER A 70 -13.26 19.13 6.07
C SER A 70 -12.59 19.63 7.35
N GLU A 71 -13.03 19.13 8.49
CA GLU A 71 -12.39 19.40 9.79
C GLU A 71 -11.08 18.63 9.98
N PHE A 72 -10.85 17.62 9.12
CA PHE A 72 -9.69 16.72 9.21
C PHE A 72 -8.89 16.72 7.91
N ASP A 73 -7.56 16.68 8.04
CA ASP A 73 -6.63 16.55 6.92
C ASP A 73 -5.72 15.33 7.11
N LEU A 74 -6.02 14.27 6.37
CA LEU A 74 -5.24 13.04 6.41
C LEU A 74 -3.85 13.22 5.79
N SER A 75 -3.67 14.18 4.86
CA SER A 75 -2.40 14.40 4.16
C SER A 75 -1.27 14.75 5.14
N THR A 76 -1.55 15.53 6.18
CA THR A 76 -0.54 15.94 7.17
C THR A 76 -0.09 14.74 8.00
N LYS A 77 -1.04 13.87 8.39
CA LYS A 77 -0.74 12.63 9.11
C LYS A 77 0.09 11.67 8.23
N GLU A 78 -0.28 11.53 6.98
CA GLU A 78 0.42 10.68 6.00
C GLU A 78 1.84 11.21 5.71
N ALA A 79 2.01 12.52 5.57
CA ALA A 79 3.31 13.14 5.40
C ALA A 79 4.22 12.90 6.62
N PHE A 80 3.68 13.00 7.83
CA PHE A 80 4.40 12.67 9.06
C PHE A 80 4.86 11.20 9.07
N TRP A 81 3.98 10.25 8.76
CA TRP A 81 4.34 8.83 8.71
C TRP A 81 5.33 8.52 7.59
N THR A 82 5.25 9.21 6.45
CA THR A 82 6.25 9.11 5.37
C THR A 82 7.65 9.42 5.89
N GLU A 83 7.80 10.49 6.69
CA GLU A 83 9.06 10.87 7.32
C GLU A 83 9.53 9.82 8.33
N VAL A 84 8.64 9.35 9.20
CA VAL A 84 8.93 8.31 10.19
C VAL A 84 9.43 7.04 9.50
N TYR A 85 8.73 6.55 8.47
CA TYR A 85 9.16 5.34 7.74
C TYR A 85 10.49 5.56 7.00
N ARG A 86 10.72 6.73 6.42
CA ARG A 86 11.99 7.08 5.78
C ARG A 86 13.16 6.96 6.74
N ASN A 87 13.00 7.43 7.98
CA ASN A 87 14.04 7.39 8.99
C ASN A 87 14.25 5.97 9.57
N ASN A 88 13.25 5.08 9.47
CA ASN A 88 13.29 3.72 10.01
C ASN A 88 13.48 2.62 8.95
N LYS A 89 13.62 2.92 7.66
CA LYS A 89 13.71 1.95 6.56
C LYS A 89 14.85 0.94 6.63
N ARG A 90 15.89 1.20 7.47
CA ARG A 90 17.02 0.30 7.70
C ARG A 90 16.93 -0.46 9.02
N SER A 91 15.75 -0.50 9.65
CA SER A 91 15.55 -1.20 10.92
C SER A 91 15.78 -2.71 10.79
N ILE A 92 16.05 -3.38 11.92
CA ILE A 92 16.20 -4.83 11.98
C ILE A 92 14.92 -5.53 11.49
N PHE A 93 13.77 -4.94 11.73
CA PHE A 93 12.49 -5.45 11.22
C PHE A 93 12.51 -5.61 9.69
N TYR A 94 12.82 -4.53 8.95
CA TYR A 94 12.87 -4.61 7.49
C TYR A 94 13.93 -5.57 6.96
N LYS A 95 15.09 -5.69 7.64
CA LYS A 95 16.10 -6.70 7.31
C LYS A 95 15.57 -8.12 7.49
N ASN A 96 14.79 -8.38 8.54
CA ASN A 96 14.13 -9.67 8.74
C ASN A 96 13.10 -9.97 7.66
N ILE A 97 12.27 -8.98 7.29
CA ILE A 97 11.30 -9.14 6.20
C ILE A 97 12.04 -9.44 4.88
N GLU A 98 13.06 -8.68 4.53
CA GLU A 98 13.90 -8.91 3.35
C GLU A 98 14.48 -10.33 3.34
N PHE A 99 15.05 -10.78 4.46
CA PHE A 99 15.58 -12.14 4.59
C PHE A 99 14.51 -13.23 4.37
N GLN A 100 13.29 -13.04 4.87
CA GLN A 100 12.21 -14.00 4.62
C GLN A 100 11.74 -13.97 3.17
N LEU A 101 11.58 -12.78 2.58
CA LEU A 101 11.19 -12.61 1.17
C LEU A 101 12.27 -13.14 0.21
N SER A 102 13.54 -13.07 0.59
CA SER A 102 14.63 -13.61 -0.24
C SER A 102 14.57 -15.13 -0.45
N LYS A 103 13.84 -15.86 0.40
CA LYS A 103 13.60 -17.32 0.26
C LYS A 103 12.53 -17.65 -0.77
N ILE A 104 11.67 -16.70 -1.12
CA ILE A 104 10.62 -16.90 -2.13
C ILE A 104 11.27 -16.90 -3.52
N PRO A 105 11.03 -17.90 -4.38
CA PRO A 105 11.59 -17.93 -5.72
C PRO A 105 11.07 -16.75 -6.59
N PRO A 106 11.78 -16.38 -7.67
CA PRO A 106 11.33 -15.34 -8.59
C PRO A 106 9.90 -15.58 -9.08
N LYS A 107 9.12 -14.48 -9.15
CA LYS A 107 7.71 -14.45 -9.55
C LYS A 107 7.50 -13.46 -10.69
N ASN A 108 6.48 -13.69 -11.54
CA ASN A 108 6.19 -12.81 -12.66
C ASN A 108 5.45 -11.54 -12.22
N PHE A 109 4.38 -11.69 -11.44
CA PHE A 109 3.55 -10.58 -11.00
C PHE A 109 3.46 -10.54 -9.48
N VAL A 110 3.94 -9.46 -8.91
CA VAL A 110 3.97 -9.25 -7.45
C VAL A 110 3.25 -7.95 -7.12
N ILE A 111 2.45 -7.94 -6.06
CA ILE A 111 1.83 -6.73 -5.54
C ILE A 111 2.13 -6.58 -4.05
N GLU A 112 2.44 -5.35 -3.64
CA GLU A 112 2.49 -4.94 -2.24
C GLU A 112 1.32 -3.99 -1.96
N TYR A 113 0.45 -4.39 -1.06
CA TYR A 113 -0.61 -3.56 -0.49
C TYR A 113 -0.06 -2.74 0.67
N GLY A 114 -0.28 -1.41 0.66
CA GLY A 114 0.29 -0.51 1.65
C GLY A 114 1.80 -0.34 1.48
N SER A 115 2.25 -0.11 0.25
CA SER A 115 3.69 -0.05 -0.08
C SER A 115 4.43 1.14 0.54
N SER A 116 3.71 2.14 1.05
CA SER A 116 4.27 3.32 1.69
C SER A 116 5.42 3.94 0.87
N ILE A 117 6.59 4.15 1.46
CA ILE A 117 7.79 4.69 0.80
C ILE A 117 8.54 3.67 -0.09
N GLY A 118 7.92 2.52 -0.39
CA GLY A 118 8.44 1.53 -1.32
C GLY A 118 9.62 0.71 -0.81
N THR A 119 9.84 0.64 0.51
CA THR A 119 11.00 -0.09 1.06
C THR A 119 11.01 -1.54 0.62
N ILE A 120 9.87 -2.22 0.69
CA ILE A 120 9.76 -3.64 0.33
C ILE A 120 9.50 -3.81 -1.16
N SER A 121 8.65 -2.98 -1.80
CA SER A 121 8.45 -3.05 -3.25
C SER A 121 9.77 -2.93 -4.03
N ASN A 122 10.69 -2.04 -3.62
CA ASN A 122 12.00 -1.89 -4.25
C ASN A 122 12.87 -3.15 -4.07
N ILE A 123 12.83 -3.80 -2.90
CA ILE A 123 13.52 -5.07 -2.65
C ILE A 123 12.92 -6.18 -3.53
N LEU A 124 11.60 -6.28 -3.58
CA LEU A 124 10.91 -7.26 -4.43
C LEU A 124 11.28 -7.09 -5.90
N ALA A 125 11.41 -5.86 -6.38
CA ALA A 125 11.76 -5.57 -7.76
C ALA A 125 13.19 -6.00 -8.16
N LEU A 126 14.10 -6.23 -7.21
CA LEU A 126 15.44 -6.79 -7.49
C LEU A 126 15.38 -8.25 -7.91
N LYS A 127 14.29 -8.95 -7.58
CA LYS A 127 14.18 -10.41 -7.79
C LYS A 127 13.04 -10.83 -8.69
N HIS A 128 11.94 -10.08 -8.69
CA HIS A 128 10.70 -10.41 -9.38
C HIS A 128 10.56 -9.60 -10.67
N LYS A 129 9.75 -10.09 -11.62
CA LYS A 129 9.67 -9.51 -12.97
C LYS A 129 8.88 -8.21 -13.03
N HIS A 130 7.69 -8.17 -12.46
CA HIS A 130 6.82 -6.99 -12.42
C HIS A 130 6.30 -6.81 -10.99
N VAL A 131 6.56 -5.64 -10.40
CA VAL A 131 6.15 -5.32 -9.05
C VAL A 131 5.23 -4.10 -9.06
N PHE A 132 4.13 -4.19 -8.33
CA PHE A 132 3.17 -3.12 -8.13
C PHE A 132 3.11 -2.77 -6.65
N GLY A 133 3.36 -1.52 -6.31
CA GLY A 133 3.14 -1.00 -4.96
C GLY A 133 1.91 -0.11 -4.95
N ILE A 134 0.92 -0.42 -4.12
CA ILE A 134 -0.25 0.45 -3.95
C ILE A 134 -0.31 1.01 -2.54
N ASP A 135 -0.70 2.27 -2.43
CA ASP A 135 -0.88 2.97 -1.16
C ASP A 135 -1.87 4.12 -1.32
N LYS A 136 -2.48 4.58 -0.22
CA LYS A 136 -3.32 5.78 -0.20
C LYS A 136 -2.52 7.07 0.04
N SER A 137 -1.31 6.98 0.54
CA SER A 137 -0.45 8.14 0.81
C SER A 137 0.29 8.59 -0.46
N PHE A 138 -0.17 9.69 -1.06
CA PHE A 138 0.49 10.26 -2.23
C PHE A 138 1.95 10.62 -1.96
N PHE A 139 2.24 11.24 -0.82
CA PHE A 139 3.60 11.67 -0.48
C PHE A 139 4.54 10.48 -0.26
N ALA A 140 4.05 9.39 0.32
CA ALA A 140 4.82 8.16 0.46
C ALA A 140 5.17 7.56 -0.91
N LEU A 141 4.21 7.49 -1.83
CA LEU A 141 4.43 6.98 -3.19
C LEU A 141 5.39 7.86 -4.00
N VAL A 142 5.33 9.19 -3.84
CA VAL A 142 6.32 10.10 -4.46
C VAL A 142 7.72 9.81 -3.91
N GLU A 143 7.86 9.58 -2.61
CA GLU A 143 9.15 9.18 -2.03
C GLU A 143 9.62 7.83 -2.59
N ALA A 144 8.71 6.84 -2.66
CA ALA A 144 8.97 5.51 -3.23
C ALA A 144 9.49 5.60 -4.68
N SER A 145 8.85 6.43 -5.50
CA SER A 145 9.17 6.57 -6.93
C SER A 145 10.54 7.18 -7.22
N LYS A 146 11.16 7.89 -6.26
CA LYS A 146 12.48 8.54 -6.48
C LYS A 146 13.59 7.55 -6.80
N LYS A 147 13.52 6.33 -6.27
CA LYS A 147 14.52 5.28 -6.43
C LYS A 147 13.92 3.97 -6.92
N SER A 148 12.77 4.04 -7.57
CA SER A 148 12.07 2.85 -8.08
C SER A 148 12.86 2.17 -9.20
N PRO A 149 13.09 0.86 -9.13
CA PRO A 149 13.53 0.07 -10.28
C PRO A 149 12.51 0.17 -11.43
N LYS A 150 12.97 0.02 -12.69
CA LYS A 150 12.11 0.16 -13.89
C LYS A 150 10.91 -0.80 -13.91
N ASN A 151 11.04 -1.95 -13.29
CA ASN A 151 10.01 -3.00 -13.21
C ASN A 151 9.10 -2.85 -11.98
N CYS A 152 9.17 -1.71 -11.24
CA CYS A 152 8.32 -1.42 -10.10
C CYS A 152 7.47 -0.17 -10.38
N VAL A 153 6.16 -0.32 -10.29
CA VAL A 153 5.17 0.75 -10.51
C VAL A 153 4.45 1.05 -9.22
N TYR A 154 4.40 2.34 -8.85
CA TYR A 154 3.65 2.81 -7.69
C TYR A 154 2.35 3.47 -8.11
N ILE A 155 1.25 3.11 -7.45
CA ILE A 155 -0.10 3.56 -7.79
C ILE A 155 -0.81 4.04 -6.53
N LEU A 156 -1.38 5.24 -6.57
CA LEU A 156 -2.27 5.69 -5.52
C LEU A 156 -3.63 5.01 -5.70
N SER A 157 -3.97 4.13 -4.76
CA SER A 157 -5.17 3.31 -4.82
C SER A 157 -5.57 2.80 -3.44
N ASP A 158 -6.83 2.42 -3.32
CA ASP A 158 -7.37 1.72 -2.16
C ASP A 158 -6.99 0.23 -2.21
N ALA A 159 -6.69 -0.37 -1.05
CA ALA A 159 -6.37 -1.79 -0.95
C ALA A 159 -7.58 -2.70 -1.22
N ILE A 160 -8.78 -2.25 -0.87
CA ILE A 160 -10.02 -3.00 -1.06
C ILE A 160 -10.61 -2.75 -2.45
N ASN A 161 -10.72 -1.45 -2.85
CA ASN A 161 -11.22 -1.05 -4.16
C ASN A 161 -10.06 -0.82 -5.15
N HIS A 162 -9.22 -1.86 -5.33
CA HIS A 162 -8.04 -1.78 -6.16
C HIS A 162 -8.35 -1.79 -7.67
N PRO A 163 -7.49 -1.20 -8.54
CA PRO A 163 -7.77 -1.04 -9.97
C PRO A 163 -7.47 -2.27 -10.82
N PHE A 164 -7.11 -3.41 -10.24
CA PHE A 164 -6.60 -4.57 -10.99
C PHE A 164 -7.69 -5.52 -11.48
N GLY A 165 -8.95 -5.31 -11.15
CA GLY A 165 -10.06 -6.18 -11.56
C GLY A 165 -9.79 -7.66 -11.21
N ASN A 166 -9.88 -8.53 -12.22
CA ASN A 166 -9.65 -9.98 -12.06
C ASN A 166 -8.18 -10.41 -12.25
N LYS A 167 -7.24 -9.47 -12.33
CA LYS A 167 -5.80 -9.78 -12.43
C LYS A 167 -5.36 -10.61 -11.24
N LYS A 168 -4.63 -11.71 -11.53
CA LYS A 168 -4.03 -12.57 -10.50
C LYS A 168 -2.55 -12.22 -10.34
N PHE A 169 -2.07 -12.37 -9.13
CA PHE A 169 -0.67 -12.20 -8.74
C PHE A 169 -0.09 -13.52 -8.24
N ASP A 170 1.20 -13.70 -8.43
CA ASP A 170 1.94 -14.88 -7.96
C ASP A 170 2.44 -14.71 -6.53
N LEU A 171 2.54 -13.45 -6.09
CA LEU A 171 2.90 -13.08 -4.73
C LEU A 171 2.17 -11.80 -4.34
N VAL A 172 1.48 -11.85 -3.22
CA VAL A 172 0.91 -10.67 -2.55
C VAL A 172 1.63 -10.44 -1.23
N VAL A 173 2.08 -9.21 -1.03
CA VAL A 173 2.70 -8.75 0.22
C VAL A 173 1.81 -7.69 0.84
N ALA A 174 1.54 -7.78 2.15
CA ALA A 174 0.86 -6.74 2.91
C ALA A 174 1.46 -6.66 4.31
N LEU A 175 2.05 -5.51 4.64
CA LEU A 175 2.73 -5.32 5.92
C LEU A 175 2.02 -4.26 6.74
N ASN A 176 1.60 -4.65 7.96
CA ASN A 176 1.03 -3.75 8.96
C ASN A 176 -0.19 -2.98 8.44
N LEU A 177 -1.14 -3.70 7.83
CA LEU A 177 -2.37 -3.15 7.28
C LEU A 177 -3.63 -3.51 8.06
N PHE A 178 -3.64 -4.56 8.87
CA PHE A 178 -4.84 -5.00 9.56
C PHE A 178 -5.34 -4.00 10.61
N ASP A 179 -4.46 -3.12 11.09
CA ASP A 179 -4.81 -2.05 12.03
C ASP A 179 -5.49 -0.82 11.37
N ILE A 180 -5.48 -0.74 10.03
CA ILE A 180 -6.06 0.37 9.26
C ILE A 180 -7.06 -0.06 8.18
N VAL A 181 -7.11 -1.35 7.84
CA VAL A 181 -8.04 -1.95 6.88
C VAL A 181 -8.74 -3.13 7.54
N GLU A 182 -10.05 -3.24 7.38
CA GLU A 182 -10.83 -4.37 7.94
C GLU A 182 -10.19 -5.72 7.56
N PRO A 183 -9.69 -6.51 8.52
CA PRO A 183 -8.90 -7.70 8.24
C PRO A 183 -9.62 -8.72 7.37
N SER A 184 -10.89 -9.01 7.64
CA SER A 184 -11.67 -9.95 6.85
C SER A 184 -11.83 -9.52 5.41
N LEU A 185 -12.07 -8.21 5.15
CA LEU A 185 -12.20 -7.67 3.80
C LEU A 185 -10.87 -7.72 3.06
N LEU A 186 -9.75 -7.42 3.74
CA LEU A 186 -8.43 -7.50 3.13
C LEU A 186 -8.07 -8.94 2.74
N VAL A 187 -8.32 -9.92 3.62
CA VAL A 187 -8.10 -11.34 3.33
C VAL A 187 -8.97 -11.79 2.14
N GLU A 188 -10.24 -11.41 2.11
CA GLU A 188 -11.14 -11.72 1.00
C GLU A 188 -10.66 -11.12 -0.31
N THR A 189 -10.25 -9.85 -0.30
CA THR A 189 -9.70 -9.15 -1.47
C THR A 189 -8.45 -9.85 -1.99
N ILE A 190 -7.50 -10.14 -1.11
CA ILE A 190 -6.27 -10.87 -1.47
C ILE A 190 -6.61 -12.24 -2.03
N SER A 191 -7.58 -12.96 -1.43
CA SER A 191 -7.94 -14.30 -1.87
C SER A 191 -8.51 -14.33 -3.30
N LYS A 192 -9.20 -13.26 -3.70
CA LYS A 192 -9.71 -13.07 -5.07
C LYS A 192 -8.60 -12.74 -6.07
N GLN A 193 -7.45 -12.24 -5.61
CA GLN A 193 -6.32 -11.87 -6.46
C GLN A 193 -5.22 -12.92 -6.56
N ILE A 194 -5.33 -14.03 -5.85
CA ILE A 194 -4.43 -15.17 -5.95
C ILE A 194 -5.24 -16.41 -6.35
N SER A 195 -4.80 -17.11 -7.39
CA SER A 195 -5.30 -18.43 -7.75
C SER A 195 -4.26 -19.52 -7.45
N ASP A 196 -3.02 -19.29 -7.87
CA ASP A 196 -1.87 -20.17 -7.60
C ASP A 196 -0.68 -19.29 -7.24
N GLY A 197 -0.42 -19.15 -5.94
CA GLY A 197 0.61 -18.22 -5.49
C GLY A 197 0.81 -18.19 -3.98
N LEU A 198 1.57 -17.18 -3.55
CA LEU A 198 1.94 -16.97 -2.16
C LEU A 198 1.41 -15.65 -1.63
N ILE A 199 1.11 -15.62 -0.35
CA ILE A 199 0.94 -14.39 0.42
C ILE A 199 2.03 -14.28 1.48
N PHE A 200 2.46 -13.06 1.72
CA PHE A 200 3.34 -12.68 2.82
C PHE A 200 2.70 -11.52 3.58
N LEU A 201 2.24 -11.78 4.77
CA LEU A 201 1.56 -10.81 5.63
C LEU A 201 2.39 -10.58 6.89
N SER A 202 2.35 -9.37 7.42
CA SER A 202 2.81 -9.09 8.77
C SER A 202 1.93 -8.06 9.45
N ASP A 203 1.75 -8.17 10.76
CA ASP A 203 0.98 -7.18 11.51
C ASP A 203 1.30 -7.20 13.01
N PRO A 204 1.29 -6.04 13.70
CA PRO A 204 1.37 -5.95 15.15
C PRO A 204 0.03 -6.13 15.85
N TYR A 205 -1.10 -6.14 15.11
CA TYR A 205 -2.47 -6.19 15.64
C TYR A 205 -2.78 -5.05 16.63
N ASP A 206 -2.26 -3.86 16.34
CA ASP A 206 -2.45 -2.65 17.15
C ASP A 206 -3.75 -1.95 16.73
N TYR A 207 -4.87 -2.37 17.28
CA TYR A 207 -6.19 -1.84 16.96
C TYR A 207 -6.60 -0.62 17.79
N ASP A 208 -5.82 -0.23 18.80
CA ASP A 208 -6.12 0.89 19.70
C ASP A 208 -5.72 2.26 19.10
N ARG A 209 -6.06 2.49 17.82
CA ARG A 209 -5.69 3.72 17.08
C ARG A 209 -6.78 4.78 17.02
N GLY A 210 -7.76 4.72 17.94
CA GLY A 210 -8.80 5.73 18.09
C GLY A 210 -10.04 5.52 17.21
N LYS A 211 -10.86 6.58 17.03
CA LYS A 211 -12.21 6.50 16.41
C LYS A 211 -12.26 5.95 14.98
N ASN A 212 -11.15 5.97 14.26
CA ASN A 212 -11.04 5.46 12.89
C ASN A 212 -10.40 4.07 12.84
N SER A 213 -10.33 3.37 13.97
CA SER A 213 -9.83 2.00 14.04
C SER A 213 -10.79 1.03 13.36
N VAL A 214 -10.26 -0.12 13.04
CA VAL A 214 -10.98 -1.28 12.51
C VAL A 214 -12.17 -1.64 13.40
N LYS A 215 -13.34 -1.88 12.81
CA LYS A 215 -14.58 -2.18 13.57
C LYS A 215 -14.64 -3.63 14.04
N LYS A 216 -14.03 -4.55 13.28
CA LYS A 216 -14.01 -5.99 13.55
C LYS A 216 -12.56 -6.47 13.57
N PRO A 217 -11.79 -6.16 14.63
CA PRO A 217 -10.42 -6.60 14.77
C PRO A 217 -10.36 -8.12 14.83
N LEU A 218 -9.29 -8.70 14.29
CA LEU A 218 -9.00 -10.12 14.35
C LEU A 218 -7.61 -10.30 14.97
N ASP A 219 -7.50 -11.24 15.91
CA ASP A 219 -6.19 -11.63 16.46
C ASP A 219 -5.42 -12.53 15.47
N GLU A 220 -4.19 -12.85 15.82
CA GLU A 220 -3.27 -13.66 15.02
C GLU A 220 -3.80 -15.08 14.69
N ASN A 221 -4.63 -15.66 15.56
CA ASN A 221 -5.21 -16.98 15.32
C ASN A 221 -6.45 -16.89 14.44
N GLN A 222 -7.28 -15.86 14.66
CA GLN A 222 -8.45 -15.57 13.83
C GLN A 222 -8.06 -15.22 12.40
N ILE A 223 -6.97 -14.47 12.18
CA ILE A 223 -6.45 -14.22 10.83
C ILE A 223 -6.04 -15.53 10.15
N ARG A 224 -5.35 -16.43 10.85
CA ARG A 224 -4.99 -17.74 10.30
C ARG A 224 -6.21 -18.57 9.94
N ALA A 225 -7.22 -18.60 10.82
CA ALA A 225 -8.49 -19.27 10.54
C ALA A 225 -9.19 -18.69 9.31
N THR A 226 -9.28 -17.35 9.21
CA THR A 226 -9.86 -16.65 8.06
C THR A 226 -9.12 -16.95 6.77
N LEU A 227 -7.79 -16.99 6.79
CA LEU A 227 -6.99 -17.40 5.63
C LEU A 227 -7.29 -18.83 5.19
N CYS A 228 -7.35 -19.78 6.13
CA CYS A 228 -7.69 -21.17 5.82
C CYS A 228 -9.12 -21.29 5.23
N GLN A 229 -10.09 -20.56 5.75
CA GLN A 229 -11.46 -20.49 5.21
C GLN A 229 -11.50 -19.94 3.79
N ASN A 230 -10.55 -19.07 3.42
CA ASN A 230 -10.41 -18.52 2.08
C ASN A 230 -9.49 -19.35 1.16
N GLY A 231 -9.19 -20.60 1.53
CA GLY A 231 -8.45 -21.55 0.70
C GLY A 231 -6.93 -21.46 0.80
N PHE A 232 -6.39 -20.73 1.77
CA PHE A 232 -4.94 -20.67 1.97
C PHE A 232 -4.42 -21.79 2.87
N GLN A 233 -3.25 -22.32 2.55
CA GLN A 233 -2.49 -23.24 3.37
C GLN A 233 -1.30 -22.50 4.00
N ILE A 234 -1.31 -22.36 5.33
CA ILE A 234 -0.27 -21.67 6.05
C ILE A 234 1.00 -22.52 6.12
N THR A 235 2.14 -21.94 5.80
CA THR A 235 3.43 -22.64 5.81
C THR A 235 3.80 -23.06 7.23
N LYS A 236 4.51 -24.21 7.36
CA LYS A 236 4.88 -24.81 8.65
C LYS A 236 5.52 -23.81 9.63
N ASN A 237 6.38 -22.93 9.12
CA ASN A 237 7.14 -22.00 9.95
C ASN A 237 6.34 -20.81 10.49
N THR A 238 5.13 -20.57 9.95
CA THR A 238 4.24 -19.46 10.35
C THR A 238 2.86 -19.94 10.83
N LYS A 239 2.69 -21.26 11.04
CA LYS A 239 1.46 -21.83 11.62
C LYS A 239 1.14 -21.28 13.01
N LYS A 240 2.20 -21.03 13.81
CA LYS A 240 2.06 -20.36 15.12
C LYS A 240 2.47 -18.89 14.99
N PRO A 241 1.84 -18.00 15.79
CA PRO A 241 2.23 -16.60 15.81
C PRO A 241 3.72 -16.39 16.08
N THR A 242 4.31 -15.51 15.29
CA THR A 242 5.69 -15.05 15.49
C THR A 242 5.72 -13.79 16.36
N LYS A 243 6.88 -13.39 16.87
CA LYS A 243 7.04 -12.19 17.70
C LYS A 243 8.31 -11.44 17.31
N ILE A 244 8.34 -10.96 16.07
CA ILE A 244 9.47 -10.19 15.56
C ILE A 244 9.40 -8.78 16.12
N THR A 245 10.50 -8.29 16.67
CA THR A 245 10.56 -6.94 17.22
C THR A 245 10.69 -5.90 16.10
N TRP A 246 9.80 -4.91 16.11
CA TRP A 246 9.87 -3.72 15.27
C TRP A 246 9.94 -2.47 16.14
N ASN A 247 11.10 -1.81 16.15
CA ASN A 247 11.29 -0.54 16.83
C ASN A 247 11.12 0.58 15.82
N ILE A 248 10.21 1.50 16.10
CA ILE A 248 9.99 2.72 15.33
C ILE A 248 10.53 3.89 16.16
N LYS A 249 11.56 4.54 15.66
CA LYS A 249 12.12 5.74 16.28
C LYS A 249 11.44 6.97 15.66
N PHE A 250 10.74 7.75 16.47
CA PHE A 250 10.13 9.00 16.05
C PHE A 250 11.13 10.18 16.13
N ASN A 251 11.89 10.22 17.21
CA ASN A 251 12.97 11.19 17.42
C ASN A 251 13.99 10.61 18.41
N GLU A 252 14.92 11.43 18.91
CA GLU A 252 15.98 10.96 19.84
C GLU A 252 15.45 10.47 21.19
N ARG A 253 14.26 10.94 21.61
CA ARG A 253 13.68 10.67 22.93
C ARG A 253 12.48 9.73 22.89
N ILE A 254 11.87 9.52 21.69
CA ILE A 254 10.62 8.77 21.57
C ILE A 254 10.80 7.63 20.57
N SER A 255 10.49 6.44 21.01
CA SER A 255 10.37 5.25 20.14
C SER A 255 9.26 4.34 20.64
N THR A 256 8.65 3.62 19.70
CA THR A 256 7.65 2.59 19.99
C THR A 256 8.21 1.23 19.58
N LYS A 257 7.90 0.21 20.38
CA LYS A 257 8.33 -1.17 20.14
C LYS A 257 7.12 -2.06 19.94
N TYR A 258 6.99 -2.61 18.74
CA TYR A 258 5.97 -3.58 18.40
C TYR A 258 6.51 -5.02 18.43
N LYS A 259 5.61 -5.96 18.67
CA LYS A 259 5.78 -7.39 18.40
C LYS A 259 4.94 -7.73 17.19
N VAL A 260 5.60 -8.02 16.08
CA VAL A 260 4.96 -8.22 14.79
C VAL A 260 4.89 -9.70 14.48
N ASP A 261 3.72 -10.15 14.06
CA ASP A 261 3.51 -11.50 13.54
C ASP A 261 3.81 -11.54 12.04
N ILE A 262 4.26 -12.68 11.54
CA ILE A 262 4.43 -12.95 10.10
C ILE A 262 3.61 -14.19 9.73
N ILE A 263 2.88 -14.10 8.65
CA ILE A 263 2.16 -15.20 8.04
C ILE A 263 2.61 -15.37 6.59
N ILE A 264 3.04 -16.58 6.24
CA ILE A 264 3.30 -16.97 4.86
C ILE A 264 2.34 -18.12 4.55
N ALA A 265 1.57 -17.97 3.48
CA ALA A 265 0.64 -19.00 3.07
C ALA A 265 0.61 -19.13 1.54
N SER A 266 0.26 -20.32 1.07
CA SER A 266 0.05 -20.61 -0.35
C SER A 266 -1.41 -20.82 -0.63
N LYS A 267 -1.82 -20.53 -1.86
CA LYS A 267 -3.10 -20.94 -2.42
C LYS A 267 -2.80 -21.64 -3.73
N SER A 268 -3.38 -22.82 -3.93
CA SER A 268 -3.36 -23.56 -5.18
C SER A 268 -4.79 -23.73 -5.66
N SER A 269 -4.96 -23.68 -6.98
CA SER A 269 -6.22 -23.87 -7.68
C SER A 269 -6.77 -25.27 -7.47
#